data_3c9cf3cb8d22b4cd2be4256e43e5bdd1
#
_entry.id   3c9cf3cb8d22b4cd2be4256e43e5bdd1
#
_cell.length_a   1.000
_cell.length_b   1.000
_cell.length_c   1.000
_cell.angle_alpha   90.00
_cell.angle_beta   90.00
_cell.angle_gamma   90.00
#
_symmetry.space_group_name_H-M   'P 1'
#
loop_
_entity.id
_entity.type
_entity.pdbx_description
1 polymer ?
#
loop_
_entity_poly.entity_id
_entity_poly.type
_entity_poly.pdbx_seq_one_letter_code
_entity_poly.pdbx_strand_id
1 'polypeptide(L)'
;QRNIINTNGDQTYDKCFDYLIKRPSVDYFAWSDGEVVVLEIIQRFIDKNFSVENLNKDDEPINGCASISLDKKKLLVGKYLARIGMEGSVKAQGRDIILSPYTTGLLDKFLDGNFLPAFETARGCPFMCTFCDQGLDASKVTAFSSKRLMEEFWYVGEKMSKHKNGTKNISIFDSNWGLFEKDVELSKLLLEVMNKYDWPQYIDCLTPKSNRENLIKINDTLKNRVA
;
A
#
# COMPACT_ATOMS: atom_id res chain seq x y z
N GLN A 1 10.56 -9.39 9.29
CA GLN A 1 11.02 -8.90 7.97
C GLN A 1 12.46 -8.38 8.04
N ARG A 2 12.85 -7.55 9.03
CA ARG A 2 14.25 -7.05 9.18
C ARG A 2 15.32 -8.13 9.11
N ASN A 3 15.02 -9.33 9.56
CA ASN A 3 15.96 -10.44 9.62
C ASN A 3 15.89 -11.37 8.40
N ILE A 4 14.98 -11.15 7.48
CA ILE A 4 14.77 -12.05 6.35
C ILE A 4 15.40 -11.50 5.06
N ILE A 5 15.50 -10.17 4.95
CA ILE A 5 15.97 -9.51 3.73
C ILE A 5 17.00 -8.43 4.07
N ASN A 6 18.20 -8.83 4.43
CA ASN A 6 19.31 -7.90 4.46
C ASN A 6 20.24 -8.24 3.29
N THR A 7 20.36 -7.34 2.34
CA THR A 7 20.95 -7.55 1.02
C THR A 7 22.48 -7.78 1.03
N ASN A 8 23.13 -7.88 2.21
CA ASN A 8 24.57 -7.84 2.33
C ASN A 8 25.22 -9.05 3.03
N GLY A 9 24.65 -10.26 2.94
CA GLY A 9 25.39 -11.41 3.45
C GLY A 9 24.63 -12.74 3.55
N ASP A 10 25.36 -13.82 3.54
CA ASP A 10 24.94 -15.23 3.49
C ASP A 10 23.90 -15.65 4.56
N GLN A 11 23.95 -15.07 5.74
CA GLN A 11 23.02 -15.41 6.83
C GLN A 11 21.55 -15.05 6.56
N THR A 12 21.30 -14.15 5.64
CA THR A 12 19.95 -13.73 5.28
C THR A 12 19.27 -14.75 4.35
N TYR A 13 20.04 -15.33 3.47
CA TYR A 13 19.60 -16.39 2.57
C TYR A 13 19.07 -17.58 3.36
N ASP A 14 19.84 -18.07 4.33
CA ASP A 14 19.47 -19.22 5.15
C ASP A 14 18.21 -18.97 5.98
N LYS A 15 18.08 -17.78 6.57
CA LYS A 15 16.88 -17.41 7.33
C LYS A 15 15.62 -17.32 6.46
N CYS A 16 15.75 -16.78 5.24
CA CYS A 16 14.64 -16.72 4.30
C CYS A 16 14.25 -18.12 3.81
N PHE A 17 15.23 -18.96 3.50
CA PHE A 17 15.01 -20.35 3.14
C PHE A 17 14.30 -21.09 4.25
N ASP A 18 14.80 -21.03 5.48
CA ASP A 18 14.20 -21.66 6.67
C ASP A 18 12.78 -21.16 6.96
N TYR A 19 12.53 -19.88 6.70
CA TYR A 19 11.22 -19.30 6.85
C TYR A 19 10.23 -19.89 5.85
N LEU A 20 10.59 -19.93 4.58
CA LEU A 20 9.73 -20.39 3.49
C LEU A 20 9.55 -21.90 3.48
N ILE A 21 10.61 -22.68 3.69
CA ILE A 21 10.50 -24.15 3.71
C ILE A 21 9.56 -24.68 4.80
N LYS A 22 9.42 -23.94 5.89
CA LYS A 22 8.48 -24.25 6.99
C LYS A 22 7.05 -23.78 6.72
N ARG A 23 6.80 -23.11 5.59
CA ARG A 23 5.50 -22.56 5.20
C ARG A 23 5.10 -22.98 3.80
N PRO A 24 4.76 -24.27 3.61
CA PRO A 24 4.50 -24.83 2.28
C PRO A 24 3.26 -24.24 1.58
N SER A 25 2.48 -23.44 2.30
CA SER A 25 1.35 -22.67 1.73
C SER A 25 1.75 -21.31 1.15
N VAL A 26 3.03 -20.92 1.26
CA VAL A 26 3.57 -19.68 0.69
C VAL A 26 4.42 -20.03 -0.51
N ASP A 27 3.89 -19.80 -1.71
CA ASP A 27 4.61 -20.05 -2.96
C ASP A 27 5.62 -18.94 -3.24
N TYR A 28 5.23 -17.69 -3.03
CA TYR A 28 6.04 -16.50 -3.28
C TYR A 28 6.01 -15.54 -2.11
N PHE A 29 7.16 -15.06 -1.70
CA PHE A 29 7.31 -14.03 -0.68
C PHE A 29 7.80 -12.73 -1.32
N ALA A 30 6.86 -11.78 -1.51
CA ALA A 30 7.19 -10.46 -2.04
C ALA A 30 7.75 -9.56 -0.93
N TRP A 31 8.88 -8.90 -1.21
CA TRP A 31 9.50 -7.93 -0.29
C TRP A 31 9.48 -6.50 -0.80
N SER A 32 8.90 -6.31 -1.97
CA SER A 32 8.74 -5.01 -2.62
C SER A 32 7.27 -4.60 -2.66
N ASP A 33 6.96 -3.49 -3.32
CA ASP A 33 5.57 -3.09 -3.57
C ASP A 33 4.86 -4.19 -4.36
N GLY A 34 3.77 -4.71 -3.80
CA GLY A 34 3.07 -5.90 -4.32
C GLY A 34 2.49 -5.69 -5.72
N GLU A 35 2.18 -4.46 -6.08
CA GLU A 35 1.56 -4.11 -7.35
C GLU A 35 2.39 -4.59 -8.56
N VAL A 36 3.72 -4.43 -8.50
CA VAL A 36 4.62 -4.85 -9.58
C VAL A 36 4.85 -6.36 -9.54
N VAL A 37 5.11 -6.89 -8.35
CA VAL A 37 5.43 -8.33 -8.16
C VAL A 37 4.25 -9.21 -8.57
N VAL A 38 3.03 -8.84 -8.17
CA VAL A 38 1.81 -9.60 -8.50
C VAL A 38 1.57 -9.61 -10.01
N LEU A 39 1.80 -8.49 -10.70
CA LEU A 39 1.67 -8.44 -12.16
C LEU A 39 2.67 -9.39 -12.84
N GLU A 40 3.92 -9.45 -12.38
CA GLU A 40 4.93 -10.36 -12.94
C GLU A 40 4.56 -11.83 -12.68
N ILE A 41 4.06 -12.15 -11.48
CA ILE A 41 3.58 -13.50 -11.15
C ILE A 41 2.41 -13.89 -12.05
N ILE A 42 1.42 -13.03 -12.20
CA ILE A 42 0.23 -13.29 -13.03
C ILE A 42 0.64 -13.46 -14.51
N GLN A 43 1.50 -12.58 -15.02
CA GLN A 43 1.96 -12.68 -16.41
C GLN A 43 2.67 -14.01 -16.65
N ARG A 44 3.59 -14.39 -15.77
CA ARG A 44 4.28 -15.68 -15.86
C ARG A 44 3.32 -16.86 -15.77
N PHE A 45 2.31 -16.77 -14.92
CA PHE A 45 1.27 -17.81 -14.78
C PHE A 45 0.46 -17.98 -16.07
N ILE A 46 0.12 -16.86 -16.74
CA ILE A 46 -0.52 -16.88 -18.06
C ILE A 46 0.40 -17.53 -19.11
N ASP A 47 1.67 -17.12 -19.17
CA ASP A 47 2.65 -17.62 -20.13
C ASP A 47 2.94 -19.13 -19.95
N LYS A 48 2.75 -19.64 -18.75
CA LYS A 48 2.86 -21.06 -18.39
C LYS A 48 1.52 -21.81 -18.45
N ASN A 49 0.54 -21.30 -19.22
CA ASN A 49 -0.78 -21.90 -19.44
C ASN A 49 -1.57 -22.18 -18.15
N PHE A 50 -1.52 -21.25 -17.18
CA PHE A 50 -2.22 -21.34 -15.89
C PHE A 50 -1.84 -22.55 -15.05
N SER A 51 -0.64 -23.09 -15.24
CA SER A 51 -0.13 -24.23 -14.49
C SER A 51 0.86 -23.78 -13.40
N VAL A 52 0.51 -24.01 -12.14
CA VAL A 52 1.41 -23.75 -10.99
C VAL A 52 2.66 -24.63 -11.06
N GLU A 53 2.53 -25.88 -11.53
CA GLU A 53 3.65 -26.77 -11.71
C GLU A 53 4.65 -26.24 -12.75
N ASN A 54 4.14 -25.75 -13.89
CA ASN A 54 4.98 -25.16 -14.92
C ASN A 54 5.57 -23.81 -14.48
N LEU A 55 4.86 -23.06 -13.64
CA LEU A 55 5.33 -21.79 -13.12
C LEU A 55 6.66 -21.91 -12.36
N ASN A 56 6.84 -23.02 -11.63
CA ASN A 56 8.01 -23.25 -10.78
C ASN A 56 9.04 -24.20 -11.44
N LYS A 57 8.75 -24.73 -12.63
CA LYS A 57 9.55 -25.80 -13.25
C LYS A 57 10.97 -25.38 -13.62
N ASP A 58 11.16 -24.13 -14.01
CA ASP A 58 12.44 -23.68 -14.55
C ASP A 58 13.35 -23.07 -13.48
N ASP A 59 12.96 -23.08 -12.21
CA ASP A 59 13.70 -22.46 -11.08
C ASP A 59 14.10 -21.00 -11.36
N GLU A 60 13.31 -20.28 -12.16
CA GLU A 60 13.57 -18.89 -12.49
C GLU A 60 13.06 -17.95 -11.40
N PRO A 61 13.92 -17.12 -10.78
CA PRO A 61 13.49 -16.19 -9.77
C PRO A 61 12.59 -15.08 -10.37
N ILE A 62 11.62 -14.64 -9.58
CA ILE A 62 10.76 -13.49 -9.89
C ILE A 62 11.31 -12.24 -9.19
N ASN A 63 11.45 -11.14 -9.93
CA ASN A 63 11.96 -9.90 -9.37
C ASN A 63 11.05 -9.37 -8.23
N GLY A 64 11.67 -8.86 -7.17
CA GLY A 64 10.97 -8.41 -5.96
C GLY A 64 10.43 -9.53 -5.07
N CYS A 65 10.82 -10.79 -5.32
CA CYS A 65 10.23 -11.95 -4.69
C CYS A 65 11.28 -13.00 -4.32
N ALA A 66 10.98 -13.80 -3.30
CA ALA A 66 11.67 -15.06 -3.02
C ALA A 66 10.69 -16.23 -3.09
N SER A 67 11.18 -17.38 -3.54
CA SER A 67 10.44 -18.64 -3.58
C SER A 67 11.38 -19.81 -3.32
N ILE A 68 10.82 -20.97 -3.08
CA ILE A 68 11.59 -22.21 -2.95
C ILE A 68 11.58 -22.95 -4.30
N SER A 69 12.74 -23.48 -4.70
CA SER A 69 12.84 -24.35 -5.88
C SER A 69 11.93 -25.57 -5.78
N LEU A 70 11.52 -26.12 -6.91
CA LEU A 70 10.59 -27.24 -6.96
C LEU A 70 11.12 -28.47 -6.20
N ASP A 71 12.43 -28.70 -6.25
CA ASP A 71 13.11 -29.79 -5.50
C ASP A 71 13.30 -29.46 -4.00
N LYS A 72 12.87 -28.29 -3.55
CA LYS A 72 12.98 -27.79 -2.18
C LYS A 72 14.39 -27.63 -1.63
N LYS A 73 15.39 -27.51 -2.49
CA LYS A 73 16.82 -27.43 -2.09
C LYS A 73 17.40 -26.04 -2.15
N LYS A 74 16.76 -25.12 -2.86
CA LYS A 74 17.29 -23.76 -3.10
C LYS A 74 16.27 -22.69 -2.81
N LEU A 75 16.76 -21.54 -2.35
CA LEU A 75 16.01 -20.30 -2.35
C LEU A 75 16.25 -19.59 -3.70
N LEU A 76 15.17 -19.29 -4.39
CA LEU A 76 15.18 -18.49 -5.61
C LEU A 76 14.92 -17.05 -5.21
N VAL A 77 15.88 -16.17 -5.46
CA VAL A 77 15.81 -14.75 -5.06
C VAL A 77 15.91 -13.87 -6.29
N GLY A 78 14.82 -13.17 -6.61
CA GLY A 78 14.81 -12.19 -7.69
C GLY A 78 15.50 -10.88 -7.32
N LYS A 79 15.70 -10.01 -8.32
CA LYS A 79 16.30 -8.69 -8.11
C LYS A 79 15.39 -7.82 -7.23
N TYR A 80 16.03 -6.98 -6.41
CA TYR A 80 15.28 -5.97 -5.66
C TYR A 80 14.59 -4.99 -6.62
N LEU A 81 13.33 -4.69 -6.33
CA LEU A 81 12.58 -3.65 -7.03
C LEU A 81 12.43 -2.44 -6.12
N ALA A 82 12.84 -1.28 -6.60
CA ALA A 82 12.61 -0.04 -5.88
C ALA A 82 11.11 0.25 -5.76
N ARG A 83 10.70 0.84 -4.64
CA ARG A 83 9.31 1.24 -4.40
C ARG A 83 8.84 2.20 -5.50
N ILE A 84 7.61 2.03 -5.97
CA ILE A 84 7.00 2.92 -6.97
C ILE A 84 7.01 4.37 -6.46
N GLY A 85 7.50 5.29 -7.31
CA GLY A 85 7.65 6.71 -6.98
C GLY A 85 9.00 7.08 -6.36
N MET A 86 9.93 6.13 -6.21
CA MET A 86 11.33 6.40 -5.81
C MET A 86 12.26 6.44 -7.01
N GLU A 87 13.42 7.10 -6.82
CA GLU A 87 14.51 7.09 -7.80
C GLU A 87 14.94 5.64 -8.09
N GLY A 88 15.09 5.29 -9.37
CA GLY A 88 15.40 3.93 -9.83
C GLY A 88 14.20 3.00 -9.96
N SER A 89 12.99 3.41 -9.55
CA SER A 89 11.74 2.70 -9.85
C SER A 89 11.26 3.00 -11.29
N VAL A 90 10.19 2.30 -11.69
CA VAL A 90 9.49 2.59 -12.94
C VAL A 90 9.06 4.06 -12.96
N LYS A 91 10.01 4.92 -13.35
CA LYS A 91 9.92 6.33 -13.68
C LYS A 91 9.48 7.34 -12.61
N ALA A 92 10.09 8.49 -12.74
CA ALA A 92 9.91 9.77 -12.09
C ALA A 92 8.47 10.39 -12.14
N GLN A 93 7.44 9.63 -12.42
CA GLN A 93 6.04 10.09 -12.44
C GLN A 93 5.35 9.99 -11.07
N GLY A 94 6.12 9.65 -10.02
CA GLY A 94 5.55 9.45 -8.70
C GLY A 94 4.62 8.23 -8.62
N ARG A 95 3.85 8.14 -7.55
CA ARG A 95 2.90 7.03 -7.35
C ARG A 95 1.66 7.11 -8.24
N ASP A 96 1.37 8.24 -8.83
CA ASP A 96 0.18 8.45 -9.69
C ASP A 96 0.18 7.58 -10.96
N ILE A 97 1.30 6.93 -11.27
CA ILE A 97 1.35 5.89 -12.32
C ILE A 97 0.44 4.69 -12.02
N ILE A 98 0.16 4.44 -10.73
CA ILE A 98 -0.79 3.42 -10.32
C ILE A 98 -2.19 3.98 -10.54
N LEU A 99 -2.96 3.38 -11.44
CA LEU A 99 -4.33 3.82 -11.69
C LEU A 99 -5.19 3.71 -10.42
N SER A 100 -6.06 4.68 -10.21
CA SER A 100 -6.99 4.64 -9.09
C SER A 100 -8.07 3.58 -9.31
N PRO A 101 -8.25 2.63 -8.42
CA PRO A 101 -9.32 1.66 -8.52
C PRO A 101 -10.72 2.30 -8.32
N TYR A 102 -10.77 3.47 -7.70
CA TYR A 102 -12.02 4.23 -7.53
C TYR A 102 -12.41 4.95 -8.82
N THR A 103 -11.57 5.87 -9.31
CA THR A 103 -11.90 6.71 -10.47
C THR A 103 -11.95 5.95 -11.79
N THR A 104 -11.36 4.76 -11.86
CA THR A 104 -11.52 3.83 -13.00
C THR A 104 -12.84 3.05 -12.95
N GLY A 105 -13.61 3.15 -11.87
CA GLY A 105 -14.85 2.42 -11.69
C GLY A 105 -14.71 0.94 -11.32
N LEU A 106 -13.49 0.44 -11.13
CA LEU A 106 -13.23 -0.98 -10.77
C LEU A 106 -13.92 -1.38 -9.45
N LEU A 107 -14.05 -0.43 -8.52
CA LEU A 107 -14.67 -0.66 -7.22
C LEU A 107 -16.15 -0.25 -7.14
N ASP A 108 -16.77 0.21 -8.23
CA ASP A 108 -18.13 0.73 -8.22
C ASP A 108 -19.15 -0.23 -7.60
N LYS A 109 -19.04 -1.51 -7.90
CA LYS A 109 -19.93 -2.55 -7.36
C LYS A 109 -19.83 -2.73 -5.84
N PHE A 110 -18.75 -2.25 -5.24
CA PHE A 110 -18.53 -2.33 -3.79
C PHE A 110 -18.88 -1.02 -3.07
N LEU A 111 -19.07 0.09 -3.80
CA LEU A 111 -19.51 1.35 -3.22
C LEU A 111 -21.04 1.36 -3.03
N ASP A 112 -21.55 0.33 -2.39
CA ASP A 112 -22.96 0.00 -2.20
C ASP A 112 -23.50 0.42 -0.80
N GLY A 113 -22.68 1.12 -0.03
CA GLY A 113 -23.00 1.53 1.32
C GLY A 113 -22.53 0.55 2.42
N ASN A 114 -22.21 -0.69 2.09
CA ASN A 114 -21.69 -1.68 3.05
C ASN A 114 -20.14 -1.68 3.11
N PHE A 115 -19.52 -1.24 2.04
CA PHE A 115 -18.07 -1.16 1.95
C PHE A 115 -17.53 0.00 2.79
N LEU A 116 -16.41 -0.24 3.50
CA LEU A 116 -15.64 0.81 4.16
C LEU A 116 -14.56 1.30 3.19
N PRO A 117 -14.71 2.48 2.56
CA PRO A 117 -13.69 2.99 1.66
C PRO A 117 -12.39 3.26 2.39
N ALA A 118 -11.29 2.80 1.79
CA ALA A 118 -9.95 2.92 2.34
C ALA A 118 -9.04 3.66 1.36
N PHE A 119 -8.27 4.61 1.90
CA PHE A 119 -7.35 5.42 1.12
C PHE A 119 -5.93 5.27 1.65
N GLU A 120 -4.97 5.23 0.76
CA GLU A 120 -3.56 5.40 1.06
C GLU A 120 -3.12 6.71 0.42
N THR A 121 -2.80 7.72 1.23
CA THR A 121 -2.34 9.03 0.70
C THR A 121 -0.84 9.05 0.55
N ALA A 122 -0.13 8.33 1.44
CA ALA A 122 1.31 8.14 1.40
C ALA A 122 1.69 6.76 1.95
N ARG A 123 2.69 6.14 1.37
CA ARG A 123 3.25 4.86 1.80
C ARG A 123 4.66 5.02 2.34
N GLY A 124 4.93 4.38 3.47
CA GLY A 124 6.23 4.38 4.14
C GLY A 124 6.21 5.15 5.44
N CYS A 125 7.32 5.10 6.15
CA CYS A 125 7.48 5.77 7.44
C CYS A 125 8.91 6.36 7.53
N PRO A 126 9.07 7.66 7.87
CA PRO A 126 10.38 8.28 7.97
C PRO A 126 11.10 7.95 9.27
N PHE A 127 10.41 7.29 10.23
CA PHE A 127 10.98 6.99 11.54
C PHE A 127 11.70 5.63 11.54
N MET A 128 12.78 5.55 12.30
CA MET A 128 13.59 4.34 12.50
C MET A 128 13.40 3.76 13.90
N CYS A 129 12.17 3.49 14.30
CA CYS A 129 11.87 2.94 15.61
C CYS A 129 12.42 1.53 15.76
N THR A 130 13.15 1.27 16.85
CA THR A 130 13.87 0.00 17.07
C THR A 130 12.97 -1.23 17.16
N PHE A 131 11.71 -1.05 17.52
CA PHE A 131 10.71 -2.10 17.65
C PHE A 131 9.82 -2.28 16.39
N CYS A 132 10.01 -1.45 15.36
CA CYS A 132 9.13 -1.41 14.20
C CYS A 132 9.86 -1.83 12.92
N ASP A 133 9.22 -2.65 12.10
CA ASP A 133 9.78 -3.10 10.83
C ASP A 133 9.67 -2.07 9.69
N GLN A 134 8.87 -1.01 9.88
CA GLN A 134 8.66 -0.01 8.84
C GLN A 134 9.80 1.02 8.70
N GLY A 135 10.69 1.13 9.67
CA GLY A 135 11.77 2.13 9.72
C GLY A 135 13.04 1.74 8.96
N LEU A 136 12.97 0.94 7.91
CA LEU A 136 14.12 0.58 7.06
C LEU A 136 14.35 1.63 5.97
N ASP A 137 15.58 1.70 5.44
CA ASP A 137 15.91 2.58 4.30
C ASP A 137 14.99 2.36 3.07
N ALA A 138 14.53 1.13 2.88
CA ALA A 138 13.53 0.78 1.87
C ALA A 138 12.14 1.38 2.15
N SER A 139 11.91 1.97 3.32
CA SER A 139 10.62 2.49 3.77
C SER A 139 10.50 4.00 3.60
N LYS A 140 11.30 4.63 2.74
CA LYS A 140 11.15 6.06 2.40
C LYS A 140 9.73 6.35 1.97
N VAL A 141 9.24 7.51 2.39
CA VAL A 141 7.86 7.91 2.10
C VAL A 141 7.69 8.27 0.63
N THR A 142 6.71 7.70 0.00
CA THR A 142 6.21 8.09 -1.33
C THR A 142 4.73 8.42 -1.21
N ALA A 143 4.25 9.41 -1.97
CA ALA A 143 2.88 9.90 -1.84
C ALA A 143 2.19 10.00 -3.21
N PHE A 144 0.88 9.85 -3.22
CA PHE A 144 0.04 10.24 -4.34
C PHE A 144 -0.09 11.77 -4.41
N SER A 145 -0.38 12.31 -5.57
CA SER A 145 -0.62 13.75 -5.71
C SER A 145 -1.93 14.17 -5.02
N SER A 146 -1.98 15.41 -4.55
CA SER A 146 -3.21 15.98 -3.99
C SER A 146 -4.35 16.00 -5.01
N LYS A 147 -4.02 16.20 -6.30
CA LYS A 147 -4.99 16.16 -7.39
C LYS A 147 -5.68 14.81 -7.48
N ARG A 148 -4.91 13.72 -7.52
CA ARG A 148 -5.46 12.37 -7.57
C ARG A 148 -6.32 12.06 -6.36
N LEU A 149 -5.84 12.36 -5.16
CA LEU A 149 -6.57 12.10 -3.92
C LEU A 149 -7.88 12.90 -3.85
N MET A 150 -7.87 14.14 -4.33
CA MET A 150 -9.08 14.94 -4.47
C MET A 150 -10.09 14.25 -5.39
N GLU A 151 -9.67 13.82 -6.57
CA GLU A 151 -10.53 13.10 -7.52
C GLU A 151 -11.15 11.84 -6.89
N GLU A 152 -10.35 11.07 -6.13
CA GLU A 152 -10.83 9.88 -5.42
C GLU A 152 -11.83 10.23 -4.31
N PHE A 153 -11.55 11.23 -3.48
CA PHE A 153 -12.45 11.64 -2.40
C PHE A 153 -13.81 12.12 -2.94
N TRP A 154 -13.79 12.91 -4.01
CA TRP A 154 -15.01 13.38 -4.65
C TRP A 154 -15.80 12.22 -5.27
N TYR A 155 -15.13 11.33 -6.00
CA TYR A 155 -15.75 10.18 -6.64
C TYR A 155 -16.43 9.27 -5.63
N VAL A 156 -15.72 8.89 -4.57
CA VAL A 156 -16.25 8.02 -3.52
C VAL A 156 -17.35 8.72 -2.72
N GLY A 157 -17.17 10.01 -2.40
CA GLY A 157 -18.16 10.81 -1.71
C GLY A 157 -19.49 10.87 -2.46
N GLU A 158 -19.44 11.09 -3.79
CA GLU A 158 -20.64 11.08 -4.64
C GLU A 158 -21.34 9.72 -4.63
N LYS A 159 -20.60 8.63 -4.72
CA LYS A 159 -21.16 7.27 -4.73
C LYS A 159 -21.77 6.90 -3.38
N MET A 160 -21.01 7.04 -2.32
CA MET A 160 -21.39 6.60 -0.97
C MET A 160 -22.53 7.44 -0.37
N SER A 161 -22.62 8.72 -0.69
CA SER A 161 -23.71 9.60 -0.20
C SER A 161 -25.11 9.17 -0.66
N LYS A 162 -25.21 8.38 -1.74
CA LYS A 162 -26.48 7.84 -2.23
C LYS A 162 -27.06 6.78 -1.29
N HIS A 163 -26.26 6.22 -0.41
CA HIS A 163 -26.64 5.16 0.53
C HIS A 163 -26.83 5.73 1.94
N LYS A 164 -28.02 6.29 2.21
CA LYS A 164 -28.33 7.02 3.48
C LYS A 164 -28.05 6.21 4.75
N ASN A 165 -28.33 4.92 4.72
CA ASN A 165 -28.15 3.99 5.84
C ASN A 165 -26.80 3.24 5.78
N GLY A 166 -25.94 3.59 4.83
CA GLY A 166 -24.65 2.93 4.64
C GLY A 166 -23.56 3.45 5.56
N THR A 167 -22.36 2.91 5.35
CA THR A 167 -21.13 3.29 6.05
C THR A 167 -20.85 4.78 5.93
N LYS A 168 -20.64 5.44 7.07
CA LYS A 168 -20.35 6.87 7.17
C LYS A 168 -18.88 7.17 7.42
N ASN A 169 -18.04 6.17 7.43
CA ASN A 169 -16.62 6.28 7.74
C ASN A 169 -15.78 6.05 6.48
N ILE A 170 -14.57 6.59 6.52
CA ILE A 170 -13.46 6.20 5.66
C ILE A 170 -12.27 5.82 6.54
N SER A 171 -11.38 4.98 6.01
CA SER A 171 -10.07 4.72 6.63
C SER A 171 -8.95 5.30 5.78
N ILE A 172 -7.98 5.95 6.43
CA ILE A 172 -6.71 6.36 5.82
C ILE A 172 -5.62 5.45 6.36
N PHE A 173 -5.03 4.63 5.49
CA PHE A 173 -4.07 3.58 5.85
C PHE A 173 -2.62 4.04 5.90
N ASP A 174 -2.39 5.33 5.87
CA ASP A 174 -1.06 5.88 6.07
C ASP A 174 -0.54 5.52 7.46
N SER A 175 0.76 5.18 7.54
CA SER A 175 1.38 4.85 8.84
C SER A 175 1.46 6.04 9.82
N ASN A 176 1.31 7.27 9.32
CA ASN A 176 1.49 8.50 10.10
C ASN A 176 0.70 9.67 9.46
N TRP A 177 -0.60 9.55 9.28
CA TRP A 177 -1.42 10.62 8.70
C TRP A 177 -1.49 11.84 9.64
N GLY A 178 -1.20 13.01 9.10
CA GLY A 178 -1.01 14.25 9.85
C GLY A 178 0.47 14.62 10.09
N LEU A 179 1.41 13.78 9.63
CA LEU A 179 2.83 14.08 9.76
C LEU A 179 3.27 15.24 8.84
N PHE A 180 2.72 15.31 7.65
CA PHE A 180 3.14 16.23 6.60
C PHE A 180 2.12 17.38 6.43
N GLU A 181 2.60 18.56 6.01
CA GLU A 181 1.72 19.71 5.72
C GLU A 181 0.66 19.37 4.65
N LYS A 182 1.02 18.51 3.70
CA LYS A 182 0.09 17.96 2.72
C LYS A 182 -1.17 17.33 3.36
N ASP A 183 -1.04 16.69 4.53
CA ASP A 183 -2.17 16.04 5.19
C ASP A 183 -3.17 17.08 5.72
N VAL A 184 -2.66 18.27 6.12
CA VAL A 184 -3.50 19.41 6.48
C VAL A 184 -4.26 19.93 5.25
N GLU A 185 -3.61 19.99 4.09
CA GLU A 185 -4.29 20.38 2.83
C GLU A 185 -5.37 19.35 2.45
N LEU A 186 -5.05 18.07 2.55
CA LEU A 186 -6.02 16.99 2.28
C LEU A 186 -7.22 17.03 3.24
N SER A 187 -7.01 17.41 4.51
CA SER A 187 -8.13 17.56 5.45
C SER A 187 -9.12 18.65 5.02
N LYS A 188 -8.65 19.73 4.40
CA LYS A 188 -9.51 20.78 3.84
C LYS A 188 -10.33 20.25 2.66
N LEU A 189 -9.71 19.49 1.77
CA LEU A 189 -10.40 18.85 0.65
C LEU A 189 -11.46 17.86 1.14
N LEU A 190 -11.14 17.06 2.16
CA LEU A 190 -12.11 16.16 2.79
C LEU A 190 -13.28 16.93 3.40
N LEU A 191 -13.03 18.08 4.04
CA LEU A 191 -14.11 18.94 4.55
C LEU A 191 -15.04 19.43 3.44
N GLU A 192 -14.51 19.78 2.27
CA GLU A 192 -15.33 20.16 1.12
C GLU A 192 -16.25 19.03 0.66
N VAL A 193 -15.72 17.80 0.59
CA VAL A 193 -16.50 16.59 0.27
C VAL A 193 -17.58 16.34 1.33
N MET A 194 -17.21 16.44 2.62
CA MET A 194 -18.14 16.31 3.74
C MET A 194 -19.29 17.32 3.66
N ASN A 195 -18.97 18.58 3.37
CA ASN A 195 -19.97 19.65 3.25
C ASN A 195 -20.88 19.45 2.04
N LYS A 196 -20.36 18.93 0.93
CA LYS A 196 -21.13 18.72 -0.30
C LYS A 196 -22.06 17.53 -0.21
N TYR A 197 -21.60 16.42 0.37
CA TYR A 197 -22.27 15.14 0.30
C TYR A 197 -22.81 14.64 1.65
N ASP A 198 -22.57 15.36 2.75
CA ASP A 198 -22.81 14.89 4.13
C ASP A 198 -22.15 13.53 4.38
N TRP A 199 -21.00 13.31 3.73
CA TRP A 199 -20.22 12.08 3.78
C TRP A 199 -18.74 12.37 3.44
N PRO A 200 -17.74 11.70 4.09
CA PRO A 200 -17.89 10.86 5.28
C PRO A 200 -18.18 11.68 6.54
N GLN A 201 -18.67 11.04 7.59
CA GLN A 201 -18.88 11.71 8.89
C GLN A 201 -17.69 11.49 9.82
N TYR A 202 -16.93 10.42 9.64
CA TYR A 202 -15.75 10.09 10.45
C TYR A 202 -14.61 9.57 9.59
N ILE A 203 -13.39 9.82 10.05
CA ILE A 203 -12.14 9.39 9.44
C ILE A 203 -11.37 8.57 10.47
N ASP A 204 -11.11 7.32 10.15
CA ASP A 204 -10.26 6.43 10.93
C ASP A 204 -8.84 6.44 10.34
N CYS A 205 -7.82 6.69 11.18
CA CYS A 205 -6.43 6.78 10.72
C CYS A 205 -5.42 6.51 11.82
N LEU A 206 -4.18 6.21 11.43
CA LEU A 206 -3.04 6.14 12.33
C LEU A 206 -2.36 7.50 12.41
N THR A 207 -2.44 8.14 13.56
CA THR A 207 -1.82 9.44 13.80
C THR A 207 -0.30 9.34 13.97
N PRO A 208 0.47 10.39 13.62
CA PRO A 208 1.91 10.38 13.73
C PRO A 208 2.38 10.53 15.18
N LYS A 209 3.61 10.11 15.44
CA LYS A 209 4.29 10.28 16.73
C LYS A 209 4.81 11.68 16.98
N SER A 210 4.85 12.52 15.97
CA SER A 210 5.38 13.89 16.00
C SER A 210 4.48 14.80 15.17
N ASN A 211 4.81 16.10 15.18
CA ASN A 211 4.05 17.15 14.48
C ASN A 211 2.62 17.32 15.04
N ARG A 212 2.55 17.53 16.34
CA ARG A 212 1.29 17.77 17.05
C ARG A 212 0.48 18.95 16.49
N GLU A 213 1.16 19.97 15.97
CA GLU A 213 0.52 21.14 15.39
C GLU A 213 -0.35 20.81 14.18
N ASN A 214 0.13 19.93 13.30
CA ASN A 214 -0.65 19.49 12.16
C ASN A 214 -1.89 18.70 12.59
N LEU A 215 -1.75 17.86 13.62
CA LEU A 215 -2.91 17.13 14.15
C LEU A 215 -3.97 18.06 14.71
N ILE A 216 -3.57 19.12 15.41
CA ILE A 216 -4.50 20.14 15.91
C ILE A 216 -5.20 20.83 14.74
N LYS A 217 -4.45 21.29 13.73
CA LYS A 217 -5.02 21.90 12.52
C LYS A 217 -6.01 20.98 11.79
N ILE A 218 -5.69 19.69 11.66
CA ILE A 218 -6.56 18.70 11.03
C ILE A 218 -7.83 18.50 11.86
N ASN A 219 -7.70 18.33 13.17
CA ASN A 219 -8.84 18.15 14.06
C ASN A 219 -9.78 19.36 14.04
N ASP A 220 -9.22 20.56 14.10
CA ASP A 220 -10.00 21.81 14.04
C ASP A 220 -10.71 21.93 12.67
N THR A 221 -10.01 21.63 11.58
CA THR A 221 -10.58 21.62 10.22
C THR A 221 -11.74 20.65 10.12
N LEU A 222 -11.57 19.43 10.60
CA LEU A 222 -12.54 18.35 10.48
C LEU A 222 -13.54 18.28 11.65
N LYS A 223 -13.50 19.28 12.56
CA LYS A 223 -14.44 19.41 13.70
C LYS A 223 -14.49 18.15 14.58
N ASN A 224 -13.32 17.62 14.93
CA ASN A 224 -13.15 16.42 15.76
C ASN A 224 -13.78 15.14 15.14
N ARG A 225 -13.79 15.01 13.82
CA ARG A 225 -14.29 13.82 13.13
C ARG A 225 -13.18 12.81 12.77
N VAL A 226 -12.02 12.94 13.37
CA VAL A 226 -10.87 12.04 13.23
C VAL A 226 -10.79 11.16 14.46
N ALA A 227 -10.68 9.83 14.28
CA ALA A 227 -10.53 8.85 15.35
C ALA A 227 -9.21 8.07 15.18
#